data_7a2871a18109ca6534f6865442483dbc
#
_entry.id   7a2871a18109ca6534f6865442483dbc
#
_cell.length_a   1.000
_cell.length_b   1.000
_cell.length_c   1.000
_cell.angle_alpha   90.00
_cell.angle_beta   90.00
_cell.angle_gamma   90.00
#
_symmetry.space_group_name_H-M   'P 1'
#
loop_
_entity.id
_entity.type
_entity.pdbx_description
1 polymer ?
#
loop_
_entity_poly.entity_id
_entity_poly.type
_entity_poly.pdbx_seq_one_letter_code
_entity_poly.pdbx_strand_id
1 'polypeptide(L)'
;MYLMEQSPLTPPETRAEDQNRPPEELIQGLVQELQRLLESGQRPEALERFGGLHPVDQGEVLDGLPRDIQQSLIADLDHSVLADILEYLDPEESAELMGGREPADLAQVLDLTDADVAVDLLQHISEDKQQETLEAMIDSTEVSELLQYQNDTAGGLMTPGYPVVLEATTTPNARDQLRLLGPDAEDINSVLVVDTEHRLVGSLSVTRLALARANMVVGDIMDREINSVVAATDQEECARVMQRYNLNLLPVVDGEG
;
A
#
# COMPACT_ATOMS: atom_id res chain seq x y z
N MET A 1 17.44 42.10 -9.61
CA MET A 1 18.75 41.44 -9.74
C MET A 1 18.79 40.37 -8.66
N TYR A 2 18.34 39.15 -8.97
CA TYR A 2 18.42 37.99 -8.05
C TYR A 2 19.25 36.92 -8.75
N LEU A 3 20.29 36.51 -8.07
CA LEU A 3 21.26 35.52 -8.49
C LEU A 3 20.60 34.15 -8.53
N MET A 4 20.71 33.43 -9.67
CA MET A 4 20.49 32.02 -9.77
C MET A 4 21.69 31.30 -9.13
N GLU A 5 21.48 30.67 -8.00
CA GLU A 5 22.40 29.67 -7.48
C GLU A 5 21.96 28.30 -8.03
N GLN A 6 22.77 27.72 -8.88
CA GLN A 6 22.64 26.34 -9.31
C GLN A 6 23.12 25.47 -8.16
N SER A 7 22.18 24.85 -7.44
CA SER A 7 22.53 23.74 -6.55
C SER A 7 22.85 22.48 -7.38
N PRO A 8 23.90 21.74 -7.04
CA PRO A 8 24.23 20.49 -7.70
C PRO A 8 23.13 19.47 -7.51
N LEU A 9 22.83 18.70 -8.56
CA LEU A 9 21.92 17.56 -8.58
C LEU A 9 22.26 16.59 -7.44
N THR A 10 21.51 16.66 -6.37
CA THR A 10 21.49 15.62 -5.34
C THR A 10 20.81 14.41 -5.96
N PRO A 11 21.32 13.18 -5.77
CA PRO A 11 20.61 11.97 -6.18
C PRO A 11 19.24 11.93 -5.48
N PRO A 12 18.24 11.20 -6.05
CA PRO A 12 16.90 11.17 -5.51
C PRO A 12 16.95 10.86 -4.01
N GLU A 13 16.39 11.76 -3.24
CA GLU A 13 16.30 11.64 -1.78
C GLU A 13 15.55 10.33 -1.49
N THR A 14 16.22 9.42 -0.85
CA THR A 14 15.65 8.30 -0.12
C THR A 14 14.44 8.83 0.65
N ARG A 15 13.30 8.16 0.56
CA ARG A 15 12.02 8.56 1.17
C ARG A 15 12.22 8.99 2.63
N ALA A 16 11.40 9.92 3.08
CA ALA A 16 11.41 10.43 4.46
C ALA A 16 11.33 9.32 5.53
N GLU A 17 10.79 8.15 5.17
CA GLU A 17 10.75 6.91 5.94
C GLU A 17 12.15 6.39 6.34
N ASP A 18 13.16 6.52 5.47
CA ASP A 18 14.54 6.09 5.78
C ASP A 18 15.27 7.00 6.78
N GLN A 19 14.79 8.24 6.99
CA GLN A 19 15.42 9.16 7.96
C GLN A 19 14.98 8.91 9.40
N ASN A 20 13.87 8.19 9.62
CA ASN A 20 13.32 7.90 10.95
C ASN A 20 13.50 6.42 11.35
N ARG A 21 14.19 5.63 10.51
CA ARG A 21 14.44 4.21 10.78
C ARG A 21 15.42 4.07 11.93
N PRO A 22 15.10 3.27 12.96
CA PRO A 22 16.07 2.96 14.01
C PRO A 22 17.32 2.34 13.38
N PRO A 23 18.52 2.69 13.85
CA PRO A 23 19.74 2.00 13.42
C PRO A 23 19.61 0.48 13.68
N GLU A 24 20.22 -0.35 12.82
CA GLU A 24 20.21 -1.83 12.94
C GLU A 24 20.55 -2.31 14.37
N GLU A 25 21.43 -1.60 15.08
CA GLU A 25 21.76 -1.91 16.47
C GLU A 25 20.56 -1.75 17.43
N LEU A 26 19.64 -0.82 17.12
CA LEU A 26 18.41 -0.63 17.90
C LEU A 26 17.42 -1.76 17.64
N ILE A 27 17.22 -2.16 16.40
CA ILE A 27 16.36 -3.32 16.04
C ILE A 27 16.88 -4.59 16.70
N GLN A 28 18.18 -4.86 16.62
CA GLN A 28 18.80 -6.01 17.29
C GLN A 28 18.62 -5.95 18.83
N GLY A 29 18.69 -4.76 19.41
CA GLY A 29 18.42 -4.56 20.84
C GLY A 29 16.97 -4.89 21.20
N LEU A 30 16.01 -4.46 20.40
CA LEU A 30 14.59 -4.73 20.56
C LEU A 30 14.27 -6.23 20.42
N VAL A 31 14.84 -6.90 19.42
CA VAL A 31 14.73 -8.35 19.22
C VAL A 31 15.18 -9.10 20.47
N GLN A 32 16.37 -8.78 21.03
CA GLN A 32 16.89 -9.42 22.24
C GLN A 32 16.04 -9.11 23.47
N GLU A 33 15.53 -7.90 23.59
CA GLU A 33 14.65 -7.49 24.69
C GLU A 33 13.34 -8.28 24.64
N LEU A 34 12.67 -8.31 23.49
CA LEU A 34 11.39 -9.02 23.30
C LEU A 34 11.55 -10.52 23.49
N GLN A 35 12.60 -11.11 22.93
CA GLN A 35 12.89 -12.53 23.14
C GLN A 35 13.02 -12.85 24.64
N ARG A 36 13.77 -12.05 25.38
CA ARG A 36 13.95 -12.22 26.85
C ARG A 36 12.64 -12.08 27.60
N LEU A 37 11.81 -11.10 27.27
CA LEU A 37 10.50 -10.87 27.91
C LEU A 37 9.59 -12.08 27.66
N LEU A 38 9.51 -12.58 26.43
CA LEU A 38 8.68 -13.73 26.09
C LEU A 38 9.17 -15.03 26.75
N GLU A 39 10.47 -15.30 26.74
CA GLU A 39 11.09 -16.45 27.40
C GLU A 39 10.91 -16.42 28.93
N SER A 40 10.90 -15.21 29.54
CA SER A 40 10.68 -15.05 30.99
C SER A 40 9.19 -15.03 31.39
N GLY A 41 8.27 -15.16 30.42
CA GLY A 41 6.83 -15.14 30.67
C GLY A 41 6.22 -13.76 30.90
N GLN A 42 6.98 -12.69 30.63
CA GLN A 42 6.51 -11.28 30.74
C GLN A 42 5.78 -10.85 29.47
N ARG A 43 4.79 -11.65 29.06
CA ARG A 43 4.05 -11.52 27.79
C ARG A 43 3.32 -10.16 27.64
N PRO A 44 2.61 -9.63 28.65
CA PRO A 44 1.95 -8.33 28.53
C PRO A 44 2.92 -7.18 28.26
N GLU A 45 4.11 -7.21 28.88
CA GLU A 45 5.15 -6.20 28.70
C GLU A 45 5.77 -6.30 27.29
N ALA A 46 5.95 -7.51 26.77
CA ALA A 46 6.41 -7.74 25.41
C ALA A 46 5.41 -7.19 24.37
N LEU A 47 4.12 -7.47 24.55
CA LEU A 47 3.06 -6.96 23.65
C LEU A 47 2.93 -5.44 23.71
N GLU A 48 3.00 -4.82 24.88
CA GLU A 48 2.98 -3.36 25.04
C GLU A 48 4.20 -2.74 24.34
N ARG A 49 5.38 -3.34 24.53
CA ARG A 49 6.63 -2.87 23.93
C ARG A 49 6.61 -2.97 22.42
N PHE A 50 6.16 -4.10 21.89
CA PHE A 50 6.04 -4.37 20.48
C PHE A 50 4.97 -3.48 19.81
N GLY A 51 3.77 -3.39 20.40
CA GLY A 51 2.68 -2.55 19.89
C GLY A 51 2.95 -1.04 19.91
N GLY A 52 3.97 -0.59 20.67
CA GLY A 52 4.42 0.81 20.65
C GLY A 52 5.43 1.14 19.54
N LEU A 53 5.84 0.16 18.72
CA LEU A 53 6.72 0.36 17.58
C LEU A 53 5.91 0.78 16.34
N HIS A 54 6.56 1.44 15.38
CA HIS A 54 5.99 1.67 14.07
C HIS A 54 5.84 0.33 13.31
N PRO A 55 4.80 0.13 12.47
CA PRO A 55 4.59 -1.13 11.75
C PRO A 55 5.82 -1.63 10.96
N VAL A 56 6.56 -0.75 10.30
CA VAL A 56 7.85 -1.07 9.64
C VAL A 56 8.83 -1.72 10.62
N ASP A 57 9.02 -1.10 11.80
CA ASP A 57 9.95 -1.62 12.82
C ASP A 57 9.43 -2.91 13.45
N GLN A 58 8.10 -3.09 13.53
CA GLN A 58 7.47 -4.33 13.97
C GLN A 58 7.79 -5.47 13.00
N GLY A 59 7.73 -5.24 11.69
CA GLY A 59 8.13 -6.19 10.65
C GLY A 59 9.59 -6.62 10.80
N GLU A 60 10.52 -5.67 10.89
CA GLU A 60 11.96 -5.95 11.05
C GLU A 60 12.28 -6.70 12.36
N VAL A 61 11.58 -6.36 13.43
CA VAL A 61 11.72 -7.07 14.71
C VAL A 61 11.18 -8.49 14.62
N LEU A 62 10.05 -8.71 13.96
CA LEU A 62 9.51 -10.05 13.73
C LEU A 62 10.50 -10.90 12.93
N ASP A 63 11.05 -10.40 11.84
CA ASP A 63 12.03 -11.13 11.03
C ASP A 63 13.28 -11.52 11.85
N GLY A 64 13.70 -10.66 12.78
CA GLY A 64 14.82 -10.94 13.69
C GLY A 64 14.54 -11.95 14.79
N LEU A 65 13.28 -12.33 15.06
CA LEU A 65 12.90 -13.27 16.11
C LEU A 65 12.93 -14.74 15.64
N PRO A 66 13.28 -15.71 16.51
CA PRO A 66 13.08 -17.14 16.22
C PRO A 66 11.61 -17.46 15.89
N ARG A 67 11.36 -18.36 14.93
CA ARG A 67 10.02 -18.68 14.42
C ARG A 67 8.99 -19.07 15.49
N ASP A 68 9.39 -19.83 16.49
CA ASP A 68 8.51 -20.21 17.60
C ASP A 68 8.09 -19.02 18.44
N ILE A 69 8.98 -18.04 18.60
CA ILE A 69 8.71 -16.78 19.29
C ILE A 69 7.84 -15.86 18.43
N GLN A 70 8.12 -15.76 17.11
CA GLN A 70 7.27 -15.04 16.16
C GLN A 70 5.82 -15.55 16.25
N GLN A 71 5.61 -16.85 16.05
CA GLN A 71 4.28 -17.49 16.10
C GLN A 71 3.58 -17.27 17.44
N SER A 72 4.35 -17.32 18.52
CA SER A 72 3.82 -17.03 19.85
C SER A 72 3.40 -15.57 20.01
N LEU A 73 4.16 -14.63 19.48
CA LEU A 73 3.87 -13.19 19.58
C LEU A 73 2.65 -12.82 18.73
N ILE A 74 2.62 -13.22 17.46
CA ILE A 74 1.53 -12.87 16.53
C ILE A 74 0.19 -13.51 16.93
N ALA A 75 0.20 -14.62 17.68
CA ALA A 75 -1.03 -15.24 18.16
C ALA A 75 -1.82 -14.37 19.15
N ASP A 76 -1.18 -13.40 19.76
CA ASP A 76 -1.76 -12.47 20.76
C ASP A 76 -1.99 -11.06 20.21
N LEU A 77 -1.59 -10.79 18.95
CA LEU A 77 -1.82 -9.48 18.34
C LEU A 77 -3.26 -9.35 17.82
N ASP A 78 -3.80 -8.15 17.91
CA ASP A 78 -5.07 -7.82 17.28
C ASP A 78 -4.94 -7.89 15.74
N HIS A 79 -6.03 -8.25 15.05
CA HIS A 79 -6.05 -8.37 13.59
C HIS A 79 -5.65 -7.08 12.88
N SER A 80 -6.02 -5.91 13.42
CA SER A 80 -5.61 -4.62 12.85
C SER A 80 -4.10 -4.39 12.89
N VAL A 81 -3.46 -4.75 14.00
CA VAL A 81 -1.99 -4.65 14.12
C VAL A 81 -1.29 -5.60 13.16
N LEU A 82 -1.86 -6.80 12.96
CA LEU A 82 -1.34 -7.75 11.97
C LEU A 82 -1.50 -7.23 10.54
N ALA A 83 -2.66 -6.64 10.22
CA ALA A 83 -2.90 -6.02 8.92
C ALA A 83 -1.87 -4.92 8.64
N ASP A 84 -1.66 -3.99 9.58
CA ASP A 84 -0.68 -2.92 9.46
C ASP A 84 0.76 -3.44 9.23
N ILE A 85 1.13 -4.57 9.86
CA ILE A 85 2.46 -5.18 9.69
C ILE A 85 2.61 -5.81 8.31
N LEU A 86 1.56 -6.49 7.82
CA LEU A 86 1.59 -7.20 6.54
C LEU A 86 1.89 -6.26 5.36
N GLU A 87 1.51 -5.00 5.43
CA GLU A 87 1.81 -3.97 4.41
C GLU A 87 3.31 -3.73 4.21
N TYR A 88 4.14 -4.09 5.20
CA TYR A 88 5.59 -3.83 5.21
C TYR A 88 6.44 -5.09 5.12
N LEU A 89 5.83 -6.28 5.09
CA LEU A 89 6.53 -7.56 4.94
C LEU A 89 6.58 -8.00 3.48
N ASP A 90 7.61 -8.76 3.16
CA ASP A 90 7.67 -9.48 1.88
C ASP A 90 6.50 -10.49 1.78
N PRO A 91 5.85 -10.66 0.62
CA PRO A 91 4.72 -11.58 0.46
C PRO A 91 5.01 -13.03 0.88
N GLU A 92 6.20 -13.54 0.61
CA GLU A 92 6.62 -14.89 1.02
C GLU A 92 6.75 -14.99 2.54
N GLU A 93 7.33 -13.97 3.19
CA GLU A 93 7.43 -13.88 4.65
C GLU A 93 6.05 -13.76 5.30
N SER A 94 5.17 -12.94 4.74
CA SER A 94 3.78 -12.78 5.17
C SER A 94 3.03 -14.11 5.13
N ALA A 95 3.16 -14.87 4.04
CA ALA A 95 2.54 -16.18 3.89
C ALA A 95 3.11 -17.21 4.88
N GLU A 96 4.42 -17.19 5.15
CA GLU A 96 5.03 -18.05 6.15
C GLU A 96 4.59 -17.69 7.57
N LEU A 97 4.50 -16.40 7.88
CA LEU A 97 4.06 -15.89 9.18
C LEU A 97 2.60 -16.27 9.46
N MET A 98 1.73 -16.08 8.48
CA MET A 98 0.29 -16.31 8.58
C MET A 98 -0.14 -17.75 8.23
N GLY A 99 0.78 -18.56 7.72
CA GLY A 99 0.50 -19.91 7.21
C GLY A 99 -0.08 -20.88 8.24
N GLY A 100 0.17 -20.67 9.54
CA GLY A 100 -0.37 -21.47 10.63
C GLY A 100 -1.79 -21.11 11.07
N ARG A 101 -2.38 -20.00 10.60
CA ARG A 101 -3.72 -19.56 11.01
C ARG A 101 -4.81 -20.33 10.26
N GLU A 102 -5.96 -20.51 10.93
CA GLU A 102 -7.16 -21.04 10.28
C GLU A 102 -7.68 -20.07 9.22
N PRO A 103 -8.30 -20.55 8.12
CA PRO A 103 -8.79 -19.67 7.05
C PRO A 103 -9.71 -18.54 7.51
N ALA A 104 -10.62 -18.83 8.45
CA ALA A 104 -11.55 -17.82 8.98
C ALA A 104 -10.87 -16.75 9.84
N ASP A 105 -9.75 -17.05 10.49
CA ASP A 105 -8.94 -16.10 11.26
C ASP A 105 -8.05 -15.26 10.31
N LEU A 106 -7.49 -15.91 9.29
CA LEU A 106 -6.75 -15.23 8.23
C LEU A 106 -7.64 -14.23 7.48
N ALA A 107 -8.87 -14.62 7.12
CA ALA A 107 -9.84 -13.74 6.47
C ALA A 107 -10.11 -12.45 7.27
N GLN A 108 -10.21 -12.54 8.61
CA GLN A 108 -10.41 -11.36 9.46
C GLN A 108 -9.23 -10.39 9.45
N VAL A 109 -8.02 -10.88 9.24
CA VAL A 109 -6.84 -10.02 9.05
C VAL A 109 -6.89 -9.39 7.66
N LEU A 110 -7.13 -10.21 6.61
CA LEU A 110 -7.16 -9.74 5.22
C LEU A 110 -8.33 -8.78 4.92
N ASP A 111 -9.44 -8.86 5.65
CA ASP A 111 -10.52 -7.86 5.57
C ASP A 111 -10.10 -6.46 6.06
N LEU A 112 -8.92 -6.33 6.69
CA LEU A 112 -8.37 -5.08 7.23
C LEU A 112 -7.11 -4.61 6.46
N THR A 113 -6.60 -5.41 5.51
CA THR A 113 -5.47 -5.05 4.65
C THR A 113 -5.94 -4.45 3.33
N ASP A 114 -5.06 -3.78 2.62
CA ASP A 114 -5.28 -3.42 1.23
C ASP A 114 -5.41 -4.67 0.36
N ALA A 115 -6.19 -4.58 -0.72
CA ALA A 115 -6.53 -5.75 -1.53
C ALA A 115 -5.31 -6.36 -2.24
N ASP A 116 -4.33 -5.55 -2.64
CA ASP A 116 -3.06 -6.00 -3.22
C ASP A 116 -2.22 -6.79 -2.20
N VAL A 117 -2.11 -6.32 -0.96
CA VAL A 117 -1.43 -7.05 0.13
C VAL A 117 -2.12 -8.39 0.39
N ALA A 118 -3.46 -8.41 0.41
CA ALA A 118 -4.21 -9.65 0.57
C ALA A 118 -3.96 -10.63 -0.58
N VAL A 119 -3.93 -10.16 -1.83
CA VAL A 119 -3.63 -10.94 -3.03
C VAL A 119 -2.23 -11.54 -2.96
N ASP A 120 -1.23 -10.71 -2.66
CA ASP A 120 0.16 -11.12 -2.56
C ASP A 120 0.35 -12.25 -1.54
N LEU A 121 -0.26 -12.13 -0.37
CA LEU A 121 -0.24 -13.20 0.63
C LEU A 121 -0.97 -14.46 0.13
N LEU A 122 -2.18 -14.32 -0.42
CA LEU A 122 -3.02 -15.44 -0.87
C LEU A 122 -2.38 -16.24 -2.00
N GLN A 123 -1.56 -15.62 -2.85
CA GLN A 123 -0.83 -16.30 -3.91
C GLN A 123 0.32 -17.19 -3.40
N HIS A 124 0.79 -16.96 -2.16
CA HIS A 124 1.88 -17.70 -1.54
C HIS A 124 1.41 -18.82 -0.58
N ILE A 125 0.09 -19.03 -0.44
CA ILE A 125 -0.49 -20.14 0.33
C ILE A 125 -1.08 -21.23 -0.59
N SER A 126 -1.50 -22.38 -0.03
CA SER A 126 -2.11 -23.45 -0.82
C SER A 126 -3.47 -23.05 -1.39
N GLU A 127 -3.80 -23.55 -2.61
CA GLU A 127 -5.07 -23.27 -3.29
C GLU A 127 -6.31 -23.57 -2.41
N ASP A 128 -6.29 -24.70 -1.67
CA ASP A 128 -7.39 -25.06 -0.78
C ASP A 128 -7.59 -23.99 0.31
N LYS A 129 -6.49 -23.56 0.95
CA LYS A 129 -6.55 -22.54 2.00
C LYS A 129 -6.92 -21.16 1.44
N GLN A 130 -6.40 -20.79 0.25
CA GLN A 130 -6.75 -19.57 -0.45
C GLN A 130 -8.28 -19.50 -0.67
N GLN A 131 -8.86 -20.57 -1.23
CA GLN A 131 -10.30 -20.62 -1.48
C GLN A 131 -11.12 -20.54 -0.18
N GLU A 132 -10.75 -21.32 0.85
CA GLU A 132 -11.43 -21.28 2.15
C GLU A 132 -11.34 -19.89 2.80
N THR A 133 -10.22 -19.18 2.64
CA THR A 133 -10.03 -17.82 3.17
C THR A 133 -10.91 -16.84 2.42
N LEU A 134 -10.94 -16.87 1.08
CA LEU A 134 -11.81 -16.00 0.26
C LEU A 134 -13.30 -16.21 0.58
N GLU A 135 -13.72 -17.46 0.81
CA GLU A 135 -15.11 -17.76 1.20
C GLU A 135 -15.46 -17.25 2.62
N ALA A 136 -14.45 -17.05 3.47
CA ALA A 136 -14.62 -16.55 4.84
C ALA A 136 -14.51 -15.03 4.96
N MET A 137 -13.98 -14.32 3.96
CA MET A 137 -13.89 -12.84 3.95
C MET A 137 -15.29 -12.20 3.90
N ILE A 138 -15.41 -11.01 4.46
CA ILE A 138 -16.64 -10.21 4.45
C ILE A 138 -16.93 -9.69 3.04
N ASP A 139 -15.89 -9.21 2.33
CA ASP A 139 -15.95 -8.81 0.93
C ASP A 139 -14.66 -9.22 0.21
N SER A 140 -14.73 -10.31 -0.56
CA SER A 140 -13.61 -10.80 -1.36
C SER A 140 -13.66 -10.38 -2.83
N THR A 141 -14.55 -9.45 -3.20
CA THR A 141 -14.80 -9.09 -4.61
C THR A 141 -13.53 -8.54 -5.25
N GLU A 142 -12.94 -7.52 -4.66
CA GLU A 142 -11.76 -6.84 -5.17
C GLU A 142 -10.53 -7.76 -5.19
N VAL A 143 -10.30 -8.51 -4.11
CA VAL A 143 -9.23 -9.51 -4.02
C VAL A 143 -9.40 -10.60 -5.09
N SER A 144 -10.64 -11.10 -5.31
CA SER A 144 -10.92 -12.12 -6.32
C SER A 144 -10.72 -11.59 -7.75
N GLU A 145 -10.99 -10.33 -8.01
CA GLU A 145 -10.71 -9.68 -9.29
C GLU A 145 -9.21 -9.55 -9.54
N LEU A 146 -8.45 -9.14 -8.54
CA LEU A 146 -6.99 -8.99 -8.63
C LEU A 146 -6.28 -10.34 -8.81
N LEU A 147 -6.73 -11.39 -8.14
CA LEU A 147 -6.18 -12.75 -8.28
C LEU A 147 -6.27 -13.33 -9.70
N GLN A 148 -7.03 -12.69 -10.61
CA GLN A 148 -7.08 -13.11 -12.02
C GLN A 148 -5.88 -12.64 -12.85
N TYR A 149 -5.11 -11.67 -12.34
CA TYR A 149 -3.92 -11.15 -13.01
C TYR A 149 -2.67 -11.94 -12.61
N GLN A 150 -1.68 -11.94 -13.50
CA GLN A 150 -0.37 -12.53 -13.22
C GLN A 150 0.47 -11.55 -12.38
N ASN A 151 1.22 -12.06 -11.40
CA ASN A 151 2.00 -11.26 -10.43
C ASN A 151 3.02 -10.32 -11.07
N ASP A 152 3.57 -10.69 -12.23
CA ASP A 152 4.57 -9.93 -12.98
C ASP A 152 3.99 -8.94 -13.99
N THR A 153 2.69 -8.65 -13.88
CA THR A 153 1.98 -7.68 -14.74
C THR A 153 1.51 -6.44 -13.99
N ALA A 154 1.19 -5.38 -14.73
CA ALA A 154 0.62 -4.16 -14.17
C ALA A 154 -0.65 -4.44 -13.34
N GLY A 155 -1.49 -5.38 -13.79
CA GLY A 155 -2.70 -5.77 -13.09
C GLY A 155 -2.43 -6.53 -11.79
N GLY A 156 -1.33 -7.32 -11.72
CA GLY A 156 -0.92 -8.01 -10.51
C GLY A 156 -0.28 -7.10 -9.46
N LEU A 157 0.27 -5.96 -9.90
CA LEU A 157 0.98 -5.00 -9.05
C LEU A 157 0.17 -3.73 -8.75
N MET A 158 -1.05 -3.60 -9.30
CA MET A 158 -1.85 -2.40 -9.12
C MET A 158 -2.56 -2.41 -7.76
N THR A 159 -2.62 -1.24 -7.14
CA THR A 159 -3.50 -0.99 -6.00
C THR A 159 -4.84 -0.51 -6.55
N PRO A 160 -5.95 -1.20 -6.30
CA PRO A 160 -7.29 -0.78 -6.69
C PRO A 160 -7.77 0.40 -5.81
N GLY A 161 -8.95 0.95 -6.16
CA GLY A 161 -9.55 1.99 -5.31
C GLY A 161 -8.91 3.38 -5.42
N TYR A 162 -7.96 3.59 -6.35
CA TYR A 162 -7.34 4.90 -6.52
C TYR A 162 -8.37 6.00 -6.83
N PRO A 163 -8.27 7.20 -6.22
CA PRO A 163 -9.30 8.23 -6.34
C PRO A 163 -9.47 8.75 -7.76
N VAL A 164 -10.69 8.66 -8.24
CA VAL A 164 -11.12 9.08 -9.58
C VAL A 164 -12.15 10.19 -9.47
N VAL A 165 -12.05 11.21 -10.33
CA VAL A 165 -13.03 12.29 -10.43
C VAL A 165 -13.47 12.48 -11.89
N LEU A 166 -14.74 12.82 -12.09
CA LEU A 166 -15.23 13.15 -13.43
C LEU A 166 -14.66 14.51 -13.89
N GLU A 167 -14.31 14.62 -15.17
CA GLU A 167 -13.79 15.88 -15.76
C GLU A 167 -14.75 17.07 -15.58
N ALA A 168 -16.05 16.82 -15.57
CA ALA A 168 -17.09 17.84 -15.35
C ALA A 168 -17.29 18.24 -13.88
N THR A 169 -16.60 17.57 -12.94
CA THR A 169 -16.73 17.87 -11.51
C THR A 169 -16.18 19.26 -11.18
N THR A 170 -16.92 20.02 -10.35
CA THR A 170 -16.42 21.32 -9.87
C THR A 170 -15.30 21.15 -8.85
N THR A 171 -14.38 22.08 -8.79
CA THR A 171 -13.25 22.02 -7.85
C THR A 171 -13.65 21.92 -6.37
N PRO A 172 -14.76 22.54 -5.87
CA PRO A 172 -15.23 22.27 -4.53
C PRO A 172 -15.67 20.82 -4.31
N ASN A 173 -16.46 20.27 -5.24
CA ASN A 173 -16.96 18.91 -5.13
C ASN A 173 -15.82 17.88 -5.19
N ALA A 174 -14.81 18.09 -6.05
CA ALA A 174 -13.63 17.25 -6.10
C ALA A 174 -12.84 17.26 -4.78
N ARG A 175 -12.70 18.43 -4.13
CA ARG A 175 -12.09 18.51 -2.79
C ARG A 175 -12.92 17.80 -1.72
N ASP A 176 -14.24 17.89 -1.80
CA ASP A 176 -15.11 17.22 -0.84
C ASP A 176 -15.06 15.69 -1.02
N GLN A 177 -14.96 15.19 -2.26
CA GLN A 177 -14.69 13.77 -2.52
C GLN A 177 -13.38 13.29 -1.88
N LEU A 178 -12.27 14.05 -2.06
CA LEU A 178 -11.00 13.70 -1.42
C LEU A 178 -11.07 13.72 0.11
N ARG A 179 -11.82 14.64 0.72
CA ARG A 179 -12.00 14.68 2.17
C ARG A 179 -12.73 13.45 2.73
N LEU A 180 -13.56 12.80 1.92
CA LEU A 180 -14.26 11.58 2.34
C LEU A 180 -13.34 10.37 2.43
N LEU A 181 -12.18 10.40 1.78
CA LEU A 181 -11.16 9.35 1.88
C LEU A 181 -10.44 9.35 3.24
N GLY A 182 -10.53 10.45 4.00
CA GLY A 182 -9.97 10.53 5.35
C GLY A 182 -8.44 10.41 5.40
N PRO A 183 -7.88 9.67 6.36
CA PRO A 183 -6.44 9.44 6.49
C PRO A 183 -5.79 8.79 5.27
N ASP A 184 -6.51 7.92 4.57
CA ASP A 184 -6.02 7.21 3.37
C ASP A 184 -5.67 8.18 2.23
N ALA A 185 -6.05 9.46 2.36
CA ALA A 185 -5.69 10.52 1.41
C ALA A 185 -4.27 11.11 1.61
N GLU A 186 -3.54 10.78 2.68
CA GLU A 186 -2.27 11.43 3.01
C GLU A 186 -1.20 11.16 1.93
N ASP A 187 -1.19 9.98 1.34
CA ASP A 187 -0.24 9.59 0.29
C ASP A 187 -0.70 9.94 -1.13
N ILE A 188 -1.92 10.47 -1.29
CA ILE A 188 -2.47 10.82 -2.59
C ILE A 188 -1.93 12.16 -3.08
N ASN A 189 -0.99 12.14 -4.02
CA ASN A 189 -0.41 13.33 -4.62
C ASN A 189 -1.21 13.87 -5.82
N SER A 190 -2.00 13.03 -6.47
CA SER A 190 -2.84 13.38 -7.62
C SER A 190 -4.10 12.51 -7.65
N VAL A 191 -5.12 12.95 -8.38
CA VAL A 191 -6.33 12.19 -8.67
C VAL A 191 -6.39 11.91 -10.16
N LEU A 192 -6.94 10.77 -10.54
CA LEU A 192 -7.21 10.43 -11.93
C LEU A 192 -8.51 11.10 -12.38
N VAL A 193 -8.54 11.52 -13.62
CA VAL A 193 -9.71 12.19 -14.20
C VAL A 193 -10.26 11.34 -15.33
N VAL A 194 -11.57 11.05 -15.25
CA VAL A 194 -12.27 10.24 -16.24
C VAL A 194 -13.42 11.02 -16.89
N ASP A 195 -13.83 10.58 -18.07
CA ASP A 195 -15.02 11.06 -18.75
C ASP A 195 -16.31 10.35 -18.21
N THR A 196 -17.44 10.64 -18.84
CA THR A 196 -18.73 10.04 -18.48
C THR A 196 -18.85 8.55 -18.83
N GLU A 197 -17.91 8.02 -19.63
CA GLU A 197 -17.82 6.61 -19.98
C GLU A 197 -16.75 5.89 -19.16
N HIS A 198 -16.24 6.56 -18.10
CA HIS A 198 -15.18 6.10 -17.17
C HIS A 198 -13.82 5.86 -17.86
N ARG A 199 -13.55 6.49 -19.00
CA ARG A 199 -12.25 6.43 -19.66
C ARG A 199 -11.32 7.47 -19.07
N LEU A 200 -10.06 7.12 -18.89
CA LEU A 200 -9.02 8.00 -18.36
C LEU A 200 -8.73 9.15 -19.34
N VAL A 201 -8.97 10.38 -18.94
CA VAL A 201 -8.77 11.58 -19.77
C VAL A 201 -7.73 12.55 -19.23
N GLY A 202 -7.20 12.29 -18.03
CA GLY A 202 -6.16 13.14 -17.45
C GLY A 202 -5.86 12.82 -16.00
N SER A 203 -5.00 13.64 -15.41
CA SER A 203 -4.72 13.61 -13.97
C SER A 203 -4.71 15.03 -13.41
N LEU A 204 -4.92 15.17 -12.10
CA LEU A 204 -4.93 16.45 -11.42
C LEU A 204 -4.19 16.37 -10.09
N SER A 205 -3.10 17.12 -9.96
CA SER A 205 -2.38 17.22 -8.69
C SER A 205 -3.29 17.77 -7.59
N VAL A 206 -3.25 17.14 -6.40
CA VAL A 206 -3.97 17.59 -5.20
C VAL A 206 -3.60 19.02 -4.85
N THR A 207 -2.34 19.42 -5.00
CA THR A 207 -1.89 20.80 -4.80
C THR A 207 -2.57 21.76 -5.77
N ARG A 208 -2.65 21.41 -7.08
CA ARG A 208 -3.34 22.24 -8.09
C ARG A 208 -4.83 22.35 -7.78
N LEU A 209 -5.46 21.26 -7.38
CA LEU A 209 -6.86 21.23 -6.96
C LEU A 209 -7.08 22.13 -5.73
N ALA A 210 -6.20 22.06 -4.72
CA ALA A 210 -6.30 22.87 -3.51
C ALA A 210 -6.24 24.38 -3.79
N LEU A 211 -5.39 24.81 -4.74
CA LEU A 211 -5.19 26.21 -5.12
C LEU A 211 -6.20 26.71 -6.17
N ALA A 212 -6.99 25.85 -6.78
CA ALA A 212 -7.95 26.19 -7.82
C ALA A 212 -9.10 27.06 -7.28
N ARG A 213 -9.64 27.92 -8.15
CA ARG A 213 -10.82 28.75 -7.81
C ARG A 213 -12.08 27.89 -7.78
N ALA A 214 -13.02 28.24 -6.92
CA ALA A 214 -14.26 27.50 -6.71
C ALA A 214 -15.21 27.44 -7.94
N ASN A 215 -15.04 28.34 -8.91
CA ASN A 215 -15.85 28.40 -10.12
C ASN A 215 -15.28 27.63 -11.31
N MET A 216 -14.23 26.85 -11.11
CA MET A 216 -13.59 26.03 -12.15
C MET A 216 -14.11 24.60 -12.09
N VAL A 217 -14.01 23.88 -13.20
CA VAL A 217 -14.19 22.44 -13.27
C VAL A 217 -12.84 21.74 -13.41
N VAL A 218 -12.80 20.46 -13.02
CA VAL A 218 -11.57 19.64 -13.06
C VAL A 218 -10.97 19.62 -14.45
N GLY A 219 -11.78 19.47 -15.49
CA GLY A 219 -11.33 19.44 -16.89
C GLY A 219 -10.61 20.70 -17.38
N ASP A 220 -10.84 21.87 -16.72
CA ASP A 220 -10.15 23.12 -17.06
C ASP A 220 -8.74 23.22 -16.49
N ILE A 221 -8.45 22.42 -15.47
CA ILE A 221 -7.20 22.52 -14.69
C ILE A 221 -6.39 21.21 -14.64
N MET A 222 -6.93 20.11 -15.18
CA MET A 222 -6.22 18.84 -15.23
C MET A 222 -5.06 18.86 -16.22
N ASP A 223 -4.17 17.91 -16.11
CA ASP A 223 -3.18 17.58 -17.13
C ASP A 223 -3.78 16.49 -18.04
N ARG A 224 -3.78 16.72 -19.35
CA ARG A 224 -4.30 15.77 -20.33
C ARG A 224 -3.23 14.84 -20.90
N GLU A 225 -1.95 15.18 -20.69
CA GLU A 225 -0.83 14.33 -21.10
C GLU A 225 -0.56 13.28 -20.01
N ILE A 226 -1.29 12.19 -20.06
CA ILE A 226 -1.15 11.10 -19.09
C ILE A 226 -0.65 9.83 -19.78
N ASN A 227 0.36 9.19 -19.18
CA ASN A 227 0.80 7.88 -19.58
C ASN A 227 0.02 6.84 -18.78
N SER A 228 -0.50 5.82 -19.44
CA SER A 228 -1.16 4.66 -18.83
C SER A 228 -0.69 3.38 -19.47
N VAL A 229 -0.93 2.26 -18.82
CA VAL A 229 -0.66 0.91 -19.34
C VAL A 229 -1.91 0.05 -19.20
N VAL A 230 -1.98 -1.05 -19.94
CA VAL A 230 -3.04 -2.05 -19.73
C VAL A 230 -2.63 -3.07 -18.68
N ALA A 231 -3.60 -3.71 -18.03
CA ALA A 231 -3.36 -4.66 -16.94
C ALA A 231 -2.41 -5.81 -17.31
N ALA A 232 -2.38 -6.24 -18.57
CA ALA A 232 -1.48 -7.30 -19.04
C ALA A 232 -0.04 -6.83 -19.35
N THR A 233 0.29 -5.55 -19.11
CA THR A 233 1.64 -5.02 -19.35
C THR A 233 2.62 -5.61 -18.34
N ASP A 234 3.76 -6.09 -18.82
CA ASP A 234 4.85 -6.63 -18.01
C ASP A 234 5.44 -5.59 -17.05
N GLN A 235 5.79 -6.00 -15.83
CA GLN A 235 6.31 -5.12 -14.78
C GLN A 235 7.58 -4.36 -15.20
N GLU A 236 8.49 -4.98 -15.99
CA GLU A 236 9.69 -4.30 -16.44
C GLU A 236 9.36 -3.18 -17.45
N GLU A 237 8.31 -3.35 -18.25
CA GLU A 237 7.84 -2.28 -19.14
C GLU A 237 7.19 -1.15 -18.35
N CYS A 238 6.40 -1.45 -17.31
CA CYS A 238 5.86 -0.46 -16.38
C CYS A 238 7.00 0.35 -15.74
N ALA A 239 8.02 -0.32 -15.22
CA ALA A 239 9.19 0.32 -14.62
C ALA A 239 9.93 1.22 -15.63
N ARG A 240 10.09 0.77 -16.89
CA ARG A 240 10.71 1.58 -17.97
C ARG A 240 9.89 2.84 -18.29
N VAL A 241 8.56 2.73 -18.33
CA VAL A 241 7.68 3.87 -18.58
C VAL A 241 7.78 4.85 -17.43
N MET A 242 7.67 4.39 -16.19
CA MET A 242 7.77 5.23 -14.99
C MET A 242 9.12 5.97 -14.93
N GLN A 243 10.22 5.25 -15.13
CA GLN A 243 11.56 5.83 -15.13
C GLN A 243 11.75 6.85 -16.26
N ARG A 244 11.30 6.51 -17.49
CA ARG A 244 11.47 7.37 -18.68
C ARG A 244 10.77 8.72 -18.52
N TYR A 245 9.58 8.71 -17.95
CA TYR A 245 8.73 9.90 -17.79
C TYR A 245 8.77 10.48 -16.38
N ASN A 246 9.63 9.91 -15.50
CA ASN A 246 9.76 10.30 -14.08
C ASN A 246 8.39 10.34 -13.37
N LEU A 247 7.62 9.25 -13.50
CA LEU A 247 6.28 9.13 -12.93
C LEU A 247 6.36 8.51 -11.53
N ASN A 248 5.60 9.08 -10.59
CA ASN A 248 5.37 8.48 -9.28
C ASN A 248 4.11 7.58 -9.29
N LEU A 249 3.24 7.75 -10.28
CA LEU A 249 2.01 7.02 -10.48
C LEU A 249 1.87 6.65 -11.95
N LEU A 250 1.54 5.41 -12.25
CA LEU A 250 1.25 4.91 -13.59
C LEU A 250 -0.15 4.28 -13.59
N PRO A 251 -1.16 4.94 -14.13
CA PRO A 251 -2.51 4.40 -14.23
C PRO A 251 -2.54 3.10 -15.03
N VAL A 252 -3.27 2.12 -14.49
CA VAL A 252 -3.58 0.88 -15.19
C VAL A 252 -5.03 0.96 -15.69
N VAL A 253 -5.23 0.71 -16.96
CA VAL A 253 -6.55 0.76 -17.60
C VAL A 253 -6.89 -0.61 -18.21
N ASP A 254 -8.17 -0.84 -18.41
CA ASP A 254 -8.65 -1.99 -19.18
C ASP A 254 -8.43 -1.81 -20.70
N GLY A 255 -8.91 -2.76 -21.51
CA GLY A 255 -8.75 -2.71 -22.97
C GLY A 255 -9.59 -1.63 -23.68
N GLU A 256 -10.46 -0.92 -22.94
CA GLU A 256 -11.30 0.17 -23.47
C GLU A 256 -10.76 1.56 -23.08
N GLY A 257 -9.77 1.65 -22.19
CA GLY A 257 -8.98 2.85 -21.83
C GLY A 257 -9.45 3.57 -20.61
#